data_a055ff88863aa7337d4eeda1351808c1
#
_entry.id   a055ff88863aa7337d4eeda1351808c1
#
_cell.length_a   1.000
_cell.length_b   1.000
_cell.length_c   1.000
_cell.angle_alpha   90.00
_cell.angle_beta   90.00
_cell.angle_gamma   90.00
#
_symmetry.space_group_name_H-M   'P 1'
#
loop_
_entity.id
_entity.type
_entity.pdbx_description
1 polymer ?
#
loop_
_entity_poly.entity_id
_entity_poly.type
_entity_poly.pdbx_seq_one_letter_code
_entity_poly.pdbx_strand_id
1 'polypeptide(L)'
;MTPWVPAVRRTVPHLPEVVLSALFVALFLVWSWLVLTGCTAAVDRIRPLFLPPRSYAGQIAEAFSLVTHPLVIVIAIAGVTVFSFRRRMRRLALALTVAAAGIPLQTILALTTHRARPHTAFADSISHFGGAYPASHVTAMTLGAWVLVTLTRAHRRPTSSVAQWVGVGVGAVALTAACQWIMGLAHLSDIVGGLLLGAAVANLALSAGGVDSILSAWARLGLPRESTDKRAAVIFNPAKFDDLSLLRRRVEAEVLAA
;
A
#
# COMPACT_ATOMS: atom_id res chain seq x y z
N MET A 1 -7.46 25.32 40.35
CA MET A 1 -7.09 25.14 38.93
C MET A 1 -7.11 23.66 38.62
N THR A 2 -8.19 23.15 38.01
CA THR A 2 -8.29 21.74 37.60
C THR A 2 -7.45 21.54 36.34
N PRO A 3 -6.57 20.53 36.30
CA PRO A 3 -5.79 20.27 35.10
C PRO A 3 -6.73 19.82 33.98
N TRP A 4 -6.70 20.55 32.87
CA TRP A 4 -7.43 20.19 31.65
C TRP A 4 -6.80 18.93 31.04
N VAL A 5 -7.45 17.80 31.24
CA VAL A 5 -7.09 16.54 30.59
C VAL A 5 -7.82 16.51 29.26
N PRO A 6 -7.10 16.57 28.12
CA PRO A 6 -7.77 16.47 26.83
C PRO A 6 -8.38 15.09 26.73
N ALA A 7 -9.69 15.02 26.54
CA ALA A 7 -10.41 13.79 26.25
C ALA A 7 -9.76 13.16 25.01
N VAL A 8 -9.17 11.98 25.17
CA VAL A 8 -8.69 11.15 24.06
C VAL A 8 -9.91 10.81 23.22
N ARG A 9 -10.19 11.62 22.19
CA ARG A 9 -11.21 11.28 21.19
C ARG A 9 -10.79 9.95 20.58
N ARG A 10 -11.49 8.87 20.91
CA ARG A 10 -11.45 7.63 20.14
C ARG A 10 -11.78 8.02 18.71
N THR A 11 -10.82 7.94 17.82
CA THR A 11 -11.05 8.16 16.39
C THR A 11 -11.91 7.01 15.90
N VAL A 12 -13.22 7.28 15.79
CA VAL A 12 -14.13 6.39 15.09
C VAL A 12 -13.59 6.27 13.65
N PRO A 13 -13.42 5.07 13.09
CA PRO A 13 -13.01 4.93 11.70
C PRO A 13 -13.98 5.74 10.85
N HIS A 14 -13.44 6.60 9.97
CA HIS A 14 -14.29 7.44 9.15
C HIS A 14 -15.15 6.56 8.25
N LEU A 15 -16.46 6.73 8.28
CA LEU A 15 -17.43 6.00 7.47
C LEU A 15 -16.96 5.75 6.01
N PRO A 16 -16.41 6.76 5.29
CA PRO A 16 -15.97 6.56 3.91
C PRO A 16 -14.85 5.54 3.74
N GLU A 17 -13.91 5.43 4.69
CA GLU A 17 -12.79 4.46 4.60
C GLU A 17 -13.30 3.03 4.77
N VAL A 18 -14.21 2.81 5.72
CA VAL A 18 -14.84 1.50 5.95
C VAL A 18 -15.69 1.11 4.75
N VAL A 19 -16.48 2.04 4.21
CA VAL A 19 -17.32 1.81 3.02
C VAL A 19 -16.44 1.47 1.81
N LEU A 20 -15.34 2.20 1.60
CA LEU A 20 -14.42 1.92 0.49
C LEU A 20 -13.75 0.54 0.63
N SER A 21 -13.33 0.18 1.84
CA SER A 21 -12.78 -1.15 2.13
C SER A 21 -13.81 -2.24 1.85
N ALA A 22 -15.04 -2.07 2.32
CA ALA A 22 -16.14 -3.01 2.09
C ALA A 22 -16.46 -3.14 0.59
N LEU A 23 -16.44 -2.03 -0.16
CA LEU A 23 -16.64 -2.01 -1.60
C LEU A 23 -15.58 -2.86 -2.33
N PHE A 24 -14.28 -2.64 -2.04
CA PHE A 24 -13.23 -3.43 -2.71
C PHE A 24 -13.26 -4.90 -2.34
N VAL A 25 -13.61 -5.25 -1.10
CA VAL A 25 -13.84 -6.63 -0.70
C VAL A 25 -15.03 -7.23 -1.47
N ALA A 26 -16.15 -6.52 -1.55
CA ALA A 26 -17.32 -6.97 -2.32
C ALA A 26 -16.99 -7.16 -3.80
N LEU A 27 -16.28 -6.21 -4.41
CA LEU A 27 -15.84 -6.30 -5.81
C LEU A 27 -14.92 -7.52 -6.02
N PHE A 28 -13.98 -7.77 -5.11
CA PHE A 28 -13.13 -8.95 -5.17
C PHE A 28 -13.93 -10.25 -5.06
N LEU A 29 -14.89 -10.32 -4.15
CA LEU A 29 -15.73 -11.52 -3.97
C LEU A 29 -16.63 -11.78 -5.19
N VAL A 30 -17.28 -10.74 -5.73
CA VAL A 30 -18.08 -10.84 -6.96
C VAL A 30 -17.21 -11.27 -8.14
N TRP A 31 -16.03 -10.66 -8.30
CA TRP A 31 -15.10 -11.04 -9.36
C TRP A 31 -14.63 -12.49 -9.20
N SER A 32 -14.28 -12.90 -7.98
CA SER A 32 -13.88 -14.27 -7.68
C SER A 32 -14.98 -15.28 -8.06
N TRP A 33 -16.24 -14.96 -7.73
CA TRP A 33 -17.37 -15.78 -8.10
C TRP A 33 -17.50 -15.90 -9.62
N LEU A 34 -17.40 -14.80 -10.39
CA LEU A 34 -17.44 -14.81 -11.85
C LEU A 34 -16.31 -15.65 -12.46
N VAL A 35 -15.11 -15.56 -11.91
CA VAL A 35 -13.94 -16.33 -12.35
C VAL A 35 -14.14 -17.83 -12.09
N LEU A 36 -14.57 -18.20 -10.87
CA LEU A 36 -14.73 -19.59 -10.47
C LEU A 36 -15.92 -20.28 -11.15
N THR A 37 -16.96 -19.54 -11.53
CA THR A 37 -18.10 -20.06 -12.31
C THR A 37 -17.82 -20.12 -13.81
N GLY A 38 -16.63 -19.65 -14.26
CA GLY A 38 -16.25 -19.70 -15.68
C GLY A 38 -16.85 -18.59 -16.55
N CYS A 39 -17.55 -17.61 -15.96
CA CYS A 39 -18.11 -16.47 -16.72
C CYS A 39 -17.03 -15.64 -17.42
N THR A 40 -15.78 -15.69 -16.97
CA THR A 40 -14.64 -14.98 -17.58
C THR A 40 -13.94 -15.77 -18.69
N ALA A 41 -14.40 -16.99 -19.03
CA ALA A 41 -13.72 -17.87 -19.96
C ALA A 41 -13.50 -17.24 -21.37
N ALA A 42 -14.37 -16.36 -21.81
CA ALA A 42 -14.21 -15.65 -23.08
C ALA A 42 -13.01 -14.68 -23.05
N VAL A 43 -12.82 -13.97 -21.94
CA VAL A 43 -11.71 -13.05 -21.74
C VAL A 43 -10.38 -13.82 -21.59
N ASP A 44 -10.42 -14.97 -20.95
CA ASP A 44 -9.23 -15.81 -20.70
C ASP A 44 -8.73 -16.53 -21.95
N ARG A 45 -9.58 -16.62 -23.01
CA ARG A 45 -9.17 -17.11 -24.34
C ARG A 45 -8.30 -16.11 -25.10
N ILE A 46 -8.30 -14.84 -24.69
CA ILE A 46 -7.46 -13.82 -25.31
C ILE A 46 -6.01 -14.13 -24.90
N ARG A 47 -5.24 -14.63 -25.88
CA ARG A 47 -3.81 -14.94 -25.66
C ARG A 47 -2.97 -13.76 -26.13
N PRO A 48 -1.92 -13.42 -25.38
CA PRO A 48 -0.95 -12.42 -25.83
C PRO A 48 -0.10 -12.95 -26.98
N LEU A 49 0.61 -12.02 -27.63
CA LEU A 49 1.70 -12.39 -28.55
C LEU A 49 2.72 -13.24 -27.81
N PHE A 50 3.17 -14.32 -28.46
CA PHE A 50 4.18 -15.20 -27.89
C PHE A 50 5.50 -14.44 -27.67
N LEU A 51 5.98 -14.44 -26.44
CA LEU A 51 7.29 -13.89 -26.07
C LEU A 51 8.28 -15.05 -25.89
N PRO A 52 9.30 -15.19 -26.77
CA PRO A 52 10.30 -16.24 -26.60
C PRO A 52 11.14 -15.98 -25.34
N PRO A 53 11.32 -16.97 -24.44
CA PRO A 53 12.11 -16.78 -23.20
C PRO A 53 13.57 -16.40 -23.48
N ARG A 54 14.17 -16.91 -24.56
CA ARG A 54 15.55 -16.62 -24.95
C ARG A 54 15.74 -15.29 -25.66
N SER A 55 14.66 -14.58 -25.99
CA SER A 55 14.75 -13.22 -26.55
C SER A 55 15.24 -12.23 -25.50
N TYR A 56 15.84 -11.12 -25.94
CA TYR A 56 16.27 -10.05 -25.04
C TYR A 56 15.10 -9.51 -24.19
N ALA A 57 13.93 -9.31 -24.81
CA ALA A 57 12.73 -8.90 -24.11
C ALA A 57 12.24 -9.96 -23.11
N GLY A 58 12.35 -11.26 -23.45
CA GLY A 58 12.01 -12.36 -22.55
C GLY A 58 12.89 -12.37 -21.30
N GLN A 59 14.21 -12.22 -21.47
CA GLN A 59 15.14 -12.15 -20.34
C GLN A 59 14.90 -10.94 -19.44
N ILE A 60 14.58 -9.78 -20.01
CA ILE A 60 14.20 -8.59 -19.22
C ILE A 60 12.91 -8.84 -18.43
N ALA A 61 11.87 -9.41 -19.06
CA ALA A 61 10.61 -9.74 -18.41
C ALA A 61 10.80 -10.76 -17.27
N GLU A 62 11.67 -11.76 -17.49
CA GLU A 62 12.06 -12.75 -16.48
C GLU A 62 12.77 -12.09 -15.29
N ALA A 63 13.80 -11.29 -15.55
CA ALA A 63 14.53 -10.57 -14.50
C ALA A 63 13.60 -9.64 -13.71
N PHE A 64 12.69 -8.94 -14.39
CA PHE A 64 11.71 -8.08 -13.76
C PHE A 64 10.73 -8.89 -12.88
N SER A 65 10.27 -10.06 -13.36
CA SER A 65 9.38 -10.93 -12.58
C SER A 65 10.08 -11.50 -11.34
N LEU A 66 11.38 -11.78 -11.39
CA LEU A 66 12.15 -12.18 -10.22
C LEU A 66 12.26 -11.06 -9.17
N VAL A 67 12.50 -9.82 -9.61
CA VAL A 67 12.55 -8.65 -8.69
C VAL A 67 11.18 -8.37 -8.08
N THR A 68 10.11 -8.54 -8.84
CA THR A 68 8.73 -8.34 -8.38
C THR A 68 8.11 -9.59 -7.75
N HIS A 69 8.92 -10.62 -7.47
CA HIS A 69 8.44 -11.86 -6.87
C HIS A 69 7.77 -11.60 -5.51
N PRO A 70 6.62 -12.23 -5.20
CA PRO A 70 5.89 -12.00 -3.95
C PRO A 70 6.72 -12.15 -2.68
N LEU A 71 7.68 -13.08 -2.65
CA LEU A 71 8.60 -13.25 -1.53
C LEU A 71 9.53 -12.04 -1.35
N VAL A 72 10.01 -11.43 -2.41
CA VAL A 72 10.85 -10.23 -2.34
C VAL A 72 10.04 -9.07 -1.78
N ILE A 73 8.83 -8.88 -2.29
CA ILE A 73 7.94 -7.80 -1.84
C ILE A 73 7.53 -7.97 -0.36
N VAL A 74 7.17 -9.19 0.08
CA VAL A 74 6.79 -9.40 1.49
C VAL A 74 7.96 -9.18 2.43
N ILE A 75 9.18 -9.59 2.05
CA ILE A 75 10.40 -9.34 2.84
C ILE A 75 10.66 -7.83 2.94
N ALA A 76 10.52 -7.10 1.84
CA ALA A 76 10.68 -5.65 1.83
C ALA A 76 9.63 -4.96 2.75
N ILE A 77 8.34 -5.34 2.64
CA ILE A 77 7.29 -4.81 3.51
C ILE A 77 7.55 -5.15 4.98
N ALA A 78 7.97 -6.39 5.26
CA ALA A 78 8.30 -6.82 6.63
C ALA A 78 9.47 -6.01 7.21
N GLY A 79 10.52 -5.76 6.42
CA GLY A 79 11.64 -4.91 6.82
C GLY A 79 11.22 -3.50 7.22
N VAL A 80 10.36 -2.87 6.38
CA VAL A 80 9.81 -1.54 6.67
C VAL A 80 8.87 -1.57 7.88
N THR A 81 8.12 -2.66 8.07
CA THR A 81 7.26 -2.85 9.25
C THR A 81 8.07 -2.88 10.53
N VAL A 82 9.13 -3.69 10.56
CA VAL A 82 10.06 -3.77 11.71
C VAL A 82 10.71 -2.42 11.98
N PHE A 83 11.17 -1.72 10.94
CA PHE A 83 11.73 -0.38 11.07
C PHE A 83 10.71 0.61 11.67
N SER A 84 9.47 0.61 11.18
CA SER A 84 8.38 1.46 11.67
C SER A 84 8.04 1.15 13.13
N PHE A 85 8.06 -0.13 13.51
CA PHE A 85 7.85 -0.57 14.87
C PHE A 85 8.97 -0.08 15.80
N ARG A 86 10.23 -0.22 15.40
CA ARG A 86 11.40 0.29 16.15
C ARG A 86 11.36 1.81 16.32
N ARG A 87 10.83 2.54 15.33
CA ARG A 87 10.63 4.00 15.39
C ARG A 87 9.38 4.40 16.17
N ARG A 88 8.71 3.47 16.86
CA ARG A 88 7.48 3.67 17.63
C ARG A 88 6.29 4.21 16.82
N MET A 89 6.31 4.07 15.50
CA MET A 89 5.20 4.42 14.60
C MET A 89 4.16 3.29 14.55
N ARG A 90 3.53 2.99 15.71
CA ARG A 90 2.68 1.80 15.89
C ARG A 90 1.55 1.67 14.89
N ARG A 91 0.89 2.77 14.53
CA ARG A 91 -0.23 2.76 13.57
C ARG A 91 0.25 2.42 12.15
N LEU A 92 1.36 3.02 11.73
CA LEU A 92 1.98 2.68 10.45
C LEU A 92 2.44 1.23 10.43
N ALA A 93 3.08 0.76 11.49
CA ALA A 93 3.51 -0.63 11.62
C ALA A 93 2.31 -1.59 11.53
N LEU A 94 1.17 -1.27 12.18
CA LEU A 94 -0.07 -2.07 12.07
C LEU A 94 -0.59 -2.12 10.63
N ALA A 95 -0.69 -0.97 9.96
CA ALA A 95 -1.12 -0.92 8.55
C ALA A 95 -0.21 -1.76 7.65
N LEU A 96 1.11 -1.63 7.82
CA LEU A 96 2.10 -2.41 7.05
C LEU A 96 2.01 -3.92 7.36
N THR A 97 1.73 -4.31 8.60
CA THR A 97 1.49 -5.73 8.98
C THR A 97 0.27 -6.29 8.26
N VAL A 98 -0.84 -5.54 8.23
CA VAL A 98 -2.04 -5.95 7.47
C VAL A 98 -1.74 -6.07 5.98
N ALA A 99 -1.01 -5.12 5.40
CA ALA A 99 -0.59 -5.20 4.00
C ALA A 99 0.32 -6.42 3.73
N ALA A 100 1.29 -6.69 4.61
CA ALA A 100 2.15 -7.87 4.49
C ALA A 100 1.36 -9.18 4.56
N ALA A 101 0.33 -9.26 5.40
CA ALA A 101 -0.55 -10.42 5.52
C ALA A 101 -1.38 -10.69 4.23
N GLY A 102 -1.52 -9.70 3.35
CA GLY A 102 -2.21 -9.87 2.07
C GLY A 102 -1.51 -10.87 1.13
N ILE A 103 -0.19 -11.02 1.21
CA ILE A 103 0.56 -11.96 0.35
C ILE A 103 0.33 -13.42 0.76
N PRO A 104 0.49 -13.83 2.04
CA PRO A 104 0.09 -15.18 2.46
C PRO A 104 -1.40 -15.44 2.27
N LEU A 105 -2.28 -14.46 2.46
CA LEU A 105 -3.71 -14.59 2.15
C LEU A 105 -3.93 -14.94 0.67
N GLN A 106 -3.27 -14.23 -0.25
CA GLN A 106 -3.30 -14.54 -1.67
C GLN A 106 -2.82 -15.97 -1.95
N THR A 107 -1.73 -16.41 -1.29
CA THR A 107 -1.20 -17.77 -1.44
C THR A 107 -2.21 -18.83 -1.00
N ILE A 108 -2.88 -18.62 0.14
CA ILE A 108 -3.96 -19.51 0.63
C ILE A 108 -5.10 -19.58 -0.40
N LEU A 109 -5.54 -18.43 -0.92
CA LEU A 109 -6.58 -18.38 -1.94
C LEU A 109 -6.15 -19.12 -3.21
N ALA A 110 -4.91 -18.96 -3.66
CA ALA A 110 -4.38 -19.64 -4.84
C ALA A 110 -4.29 -21.17 -4.64
N LEU A 111 -4.01 -21.61 -3.42
CA LEU A 111 -4.00 -23.03 -3.06
C LEU A 111 -5.42 -23.62 -3.00
N THR A 112 -6.41 -22.86 -2.56
CA THR A 112 -7.79 -23.35 -2.43
C THR A 112 -8.57 -23.30 -3.75
N THR A 113 -8.28 -22.37 -4.64
CA THR A 113 -8.99 -22.24 -5.93
C THR A 113 -8.52 -23.27 -6.97
N HIS A 114 -7.32 -23.85 -6.81
CA HIS A 114 -6.74 -24.87 -7.70
C HIS A 114 -6.83 -24.54 -9.21
N ARG A 115 -6.92 -23.26 -9.57
CA ARG A 115 -7.06 -22.85 -10.96
C ARG A 115 -5.76 -23.11 -11.72
N ALA A 116 -5.88 -23.84 -12.85
CA ALA A 116 -4.73 -24.15 -13.70
C ALA A 116 -4.12 -22.86 -14.27
N ARG A 117 -2.79 -22.83 -14.33
CA ARG A 117 -2.06 -21.74 -14.99
C ARG A 117 -2.08 -21.90 -16.49
N PRO A 118 -1.97 -20.81 -17.26
CA PRO A 118 -1.72 -20.89 -18.69
C PRO A 118 -0.42 -21.66 -18.96
N HIS A 119 -0.29 -22.25 -20.15
CA HIS A 119 0.96 -22.84 -20.59
C HIS A 119 2.00 -21.74 -20.84
N THR A 120 3.13 -21.82 -20.16
CA THR A 120 4.24 -20.90 -20.33
C THR A 120 5.52 -21.67 -20.73
N ALA A 121 6.38 -21.00 -21.47
CA ALA A 121 7.71 -21.51 -21.81
C ALA A 121 8.81 -20.99 -20.85
N PHE A 122 8.42 -20.14 -19.89
CA PHE A 122 9.35 -19.59 -18.90
C PHE A 122 9.58 -20.54 -17.74
N ALA A 123 10.68 -20.35 -17.01
CA ALA A 123 11.08 -21.22 -15.91
C ALA A 123 10.09 -21.18 -14.74
N ASP A 124 9.88 -22.32 -14.09
CA ASP A 124 9.00 -22.44 -12.92
C ASP A 124 9.46 -21.61 -11.72
N SER A 125 10.76 -21.26 -11.66
CA SER A 125 11.35 -20.41 -10.61
C SER A 125 10.73 -19.01 -10.51
N ILE A 126 10.08 -18.54 -11.59
CA ILE A 126 9.37 -17.25 -11.62
C ILE A 126 7.97 -17.38 -11.02
N SER A 127 7.46 -18.61 -10.95
CA SER A 127 6.10 -18.87 -10.47
C SER A 127 6.06 -18.91 -8.95
N HIS A 128 5.09 -18.19 -8.37
CA HIS A 128 4.79 -18.33 -6.96
C HIS A 128 3.93 -19.58 -6.69
N PHE A 129 3.89 -20.04 -5.42
CA PHE A 129 3.14 -21.20 -5.00
C PHE A 129 1.63 -21.11 -5.28
N GLY A 130 0.99 -22.23 -5.60
CA GLY A 130 -0.45 -22.35 -5.78
C GLY A 130 -0.93 -22.18 -7.23
N GLY A 131 -2.24 -22.04 -7.40
CA GLY A 131 -2.91 -21.86 -8.67
C GLY A 131 -2.66 -20.50 -9.32
N ALA A 132 -3.32 -20.28 -10.49
CA ALA A 132 -3.21 -19.03 -11.23
C ALA A 132 -3.96 -17.87 -10.55
N TYR A 133 -5.03 -18.15 -9.83
CA TYR A 133 -5.95 -17.16 -9.27
C TYR A 133 -5.84 -17.05 -7.75
N PRO A 134 -5.82 -15.82 -7.21
CA PRO A 134 -5.55 -14.54 -7.89
C PRO A 134 -4.07 -14.37 -8.21
N ALA A 135 -3.72 -13.53 -9.22
CA ALA A 135 -2.34 -13.38 -9.68
C ALA A 135 -1.41 -12.82 -8.58
N SER A 136 -0.46 -13.64 -8.14
CA SER A 136 0.40 -13.37 -6.96
C SER A 136 1.30 -12.16 -7.13
N HIS A 137 2.00 -12.04 -8.26
CA HIS A 137 2.90 -10.91 -8.54
C HIS A 137 2.13 -9.58 -8.59
N VAL A 138 0.93 -9.60 -9.19
CA VAL A 138 0.10 -8.40 -9.30
C VAL A 138 -0.42 -7.97 -7.92
N THR A 139 -0.89 -8.92 -7.10
CA THR A 139 -1.28 -8.64 -5.72
C THR A 139 -0.13 -8.06 -4.91
N ALA A 140 1.04 -8.70 -4.96
CA ALA A 140 2.22 -8.26 -4.23
C ALA A 140 2.68 -6.87 -4.67
N MET A 141 2.76 -6.62 -6.00
CA MET A 141 3.17 -5.32 -6.51
C MET A 141 2.16 -4.22 -6.17
N THR A 142 0.85 -4.51 -6.18
CA THR A 142 -0.19 -3.56 -5.75
C THR A 142 0.00 -3.16 -4.29
N LEU A 143 0.28 -4.12 -3.41
CA LEU A 143 0.59 -3.87 -2.01
C LEU A 143 1.92 -3.11 -1.83
N GLY A 144 2.95 -3.48 -2.59
CA GLY A 144 4.24 -2.78 -2.58
C GLY A 144 4.12 -1.31 -3.02
N ALA A 145 3.39 -1.05 -4.09
CA ALA A 145 3.11 0.29 -4.59
C ALA A 145 2.33 1.12 -3.54
N TRP A 146 1.31 0.51 -2.92
CA TRP A 146 0.56 1.14 -1.85
C TRP A 146 1.46 1.49 -0.64
N VAL A 147 2.37 0.59 -0.24
CA VAL A 147 3.33 0.84 0.85
C VAL A 147 4.22 2.03 0.52
N LEU A 148 4.78 2.12 -0.69
CA LEU A 148 5.60 3.26 -1.11
C LEU A 148 4.85 4.59 -1.02
N VAL A 149 3.61 4.64 -1.51
CA VAL A 149 2.76 5.84 -1.43
C VAL A 149 2.46 6.19 0.03
N THR A 150 2.14 5.20 0.85
CA THR A 150 1.83 5.41 2.28
C THR A 150 3.04 5.93 3.05
N LEU A 151 4.24 5.42 2.77
CA LEU A 151 5.49 5.91 3.36
C LEU A 151 5.78 7.35 2.95
N THR A 152 5.58 7.68 1.67
CA THR A 152 5.77 9.04 1.16
C THR A 152 4.84 10.03 1.86
N ARG A 153 3.58 9.65 2.07
CA ARG A 153 2.60 10.44 2.84
C ARG A 153 2.99 10.55 4.32
N ALA A 154 3.42 9.46 4.94
CA ALA A 154 3.82 9.45 6.35
C ALA A 154 5.03 10.36 6.63
N HIS A 155 5.92 10.54 5.65
CA HIS A 155 7.06 11.44 5.73
C HIS A 155 6.74 12.90 5.34
N ARG A 156 5.45 13.26 5.23
CA ARG A 156 4.98 14.64 4.90
C ARG A 156 5.64 15.23 3.65
N ARG A 157 5.90 14.41 2.64
CA ARG A 157 6.44 14.91 1.37
C ARG A 157 5.40 15.78 0.65
N PRO A 158 5.84 16.74 -0.18
CA PRO A 158 4.93 17.59 -0.94
C PRO A 158 4.02 16.75 -1.87
N THR A 159 2.85 17.29 -2.19
CA THR A 159 1.84 16.61 -3.04
C THR A 159 2.37 16.17 -4.39
N SER A 160 3.30 16.94 -4.98
CA SER A 160 4.00 16.56 -6.21
C SER A 160 4.79 15.26 -6.07
N SER A 161 5.53 15.09 -4.96
CA SER A 161 6.25 13.85 -4.70
C SER A 161 5.30 12.67 -4.48
N VAL A 162 4.17 12.88 -3.81
CA VAL A 162 3.14 11.84 -3.65
C VAL A 162 2.58 11.44 -5.00
N ALA A 163 2.24 12.41 -5.87
CA ALA A 163 1.74 12.15 -7.22
C ALA A 163 2.76 11.38 -8.08
N GLN A 164 4.04 11.73 -7.98
CA GLN A 164 5.12 10.99 -8.65
C GLN A 164 5.17 9.53 -8.21
N TRP A 165 5.15 9.25 -6.90
CA TRP A 165 5.18 7.89 -6.39
C TRP A 165 3.90 7.11 -6.69
N VAL A 166 2.74 7.76 -6.77
CA VAL A 166 1.51 7.14 -7.29
C VAL A 166 1.71 6.73 -8.75
N GLY A 167 2.24 7.64 -9.59
CA GLY A 167 2.52 7.35 -11.00
C GLY A 167 3.51 6.18 -11.17
N VAL A 168 4.61 6.18 -10.41
CA VAL A 168 5.58 5.07 -10.39
C VAL A 168 4.92 3.76 -9.94
N GLY A 169 4.11 3.79 -8.89
CA GLY A 169 3.41 2.61 -8.38
C GLY A 169 2.43 2.05 -9.40
N VAL A 170 1.59 2.89 -10.01
CA VAL A 170 0.66 2.49 -11.07
C VAL A 170 1.41 1.90 -12.27
N GLY A 171 2.49 2.56 -12.71
CA GLY A 171 3.34 2.07 -13.80
C GLY A 171 3.96 0.71 -13.50
N ALA A 172 4.48 0.52 -12.28
CA ALA A 172 5.06 -0.76 -11.85
C ALA A 172 4.01 -1.89 -11.80
N VAL A 173 2.81 -1.61 -11.29
CA VAL A 173 1.69 -2.56 -11.28
C VAL A 173 1.26 -2.91 -12.70
N ALA A 174 1.10 -1.93 -13.58
CA ALA A 174 0.73 -2.15 -14.98
C ALA A 174 1.80 -2.95 -15.73
N LEU A 175 3.07 -2.65 -15.52
CA LEU A 175 4.18 -3.40 -16.12
C LEU A 175 4.22 -4.84 -15.59
N THR A 176 4.01 -5.06 -14.29
CA THR A 176 3.91 -6.40 -13.71
C THR A 176 2.75 -7.19 -14.33
N ALA A 177 1.57 -6.57 -14.44
CA ALA A 177 0.40 -7.18 -15.05
C ALA A 177 0.68 -7.57 -16.52
N ALA A 178 1.29 -6.66 -17.30
CA ALA A 178 1.66 -6.90 -18.68
C ALA A 178 2.68 -8.05 -18.80
N CYS A 179 3.74 -8.06 -17.98
CA CYS A 179 4.73 -9.13 -17.97
C CYS A 179 4.08 -10.48 -17.65
N GLN A 180 3.25 -10.56 -16.59
CA GLN A 180 2.57 -11.80 -16.20
C GLN A 180 1.66 -12.34 -17.31
N TRP A 181 0.97 -11.45 -18.04
CA TRP A 181 0.12 -11.83 -19.16
C TRP A 181 0.92 -12.26 -20.39
N ILE A 182 1.89 -11.45 -20.84
CA ILE A 182 2.69 -11.72 -22.05
C ILE A 182 3.56 -12.98 -21.89
N MET A 183 4.06 -13.24 -20.68
CA MET A 183 4.82 -14.46 -20.36
C MET A 183 3.92 -15.70 -20.21
N GLY A 184 2.59 -15.57 -20.26
CA GLY A 184 1.66 -16.65 -20.06
C GLY A 184 1.64 -17.22 -18.63
N LEU A 185 1.94 -16.40 -17.63
CA LEU A 185 1.96 -16.82 -16.23
C LEU A 185 0.60 -16.64 -15.54
N ALA A 186 -0.27 -15.77 -16.06
CA ALA A 186 -1.60 -15.49 -15.54
C ALA A 186 -2.57 -15.16 -16.67
N HIS A 187 -3.86 -15.52 -16.50
CA HIS A 187 -4.95 -15.04 -17.35
C HIS A 187 -5.32 -13.60 -17.01
N LEU A 188 -6.00 -12.91 -17.92
CA LEU A 188 -6.47 -11.54 -17.66
C LEU A 188 -7.38 -11.46 -16.43
N SER A 189 -8.26 -12.44 -16.25
CA SER A 189 -9.14 -12.50 -15.08
C SER A 189 -8.38 -12.71 -13.77
N ASP A 190 -7.26 -13.44 -13.78
CA ASP A 190 -6.39 -13.63 -12.60
C ASP A 190 -5.71 -12.33 -12.21
N ILE A 191 -5.28 -11.54 -13.21
CA ILE A 191 -4.68 -10.22 -13.03
C ILE A 191 -5.65 -9.26 -12.36
N VAL A 192 -6.90 -9.19 -12.87
CA VAL A 192 -7.95 -8.34 -12.26
C VAL A 192 -8.22 -8.80 -10.83
N GLY A 193 -8.31 -10.11 -10.57
CA GLY A 193 -8.45 -10.65 -9.23
C GLY A 193 -7.31 -10.24 -8.30
N GLY A 194 -6.08 -10.28 -8.80
CA GLY A 194 -4.89 -9.84 -8.05
C GLY A 194 -4.90 -8.34 -7.72
N LEU A 195 -5.32 -7.49 -8.66
CA LEU A 195 -5.51 -6.05 -8.44
C LEU A 195 -6.58 -5.77 -7.38
N LEU A 196 -7.74 -6.42 -7.49
CA LEU A 196 -8.85 -6.24 -6.55
C LEU A 196 -8.49 -6.72 -5.14
N LEU A 197 -7.82 -7.87 -5.02
CA LEU A 197 -7.33 -8.35 -3.73
C LEU A 197 -6.30 -7.40 -3.12
N GLY A 198 -5.32 -6.96 -3.90
CA GLY A 198 -4.33 -6.00 -3.46
C GLY A 198 -4.97 -4.69 -2.99
N ALA A 199 -5.93 -4.16 -3.75
CA ALA A 199 -6.67 -2.95 -3.39
C ALA A 199 -7.54 -3.15 -2.13
N ALA A 200 -8.22 -4.30 -2.00
CA ALA A 200 -9.02 -4.62 -0.82
C ALA A 200 -8.16 -4.66 0.46
N VAL A 201 -7.04 -5.38 0.41
CA VAL A 201 -6.09 -5.46 1.54
C VAL A 201 -5.46 -4.10 1.85
N ALA A 202 -5.09 -3.32 0.83
CA ALA A 202 -4.55 -1.97 0.99
C ALA A 202 -5.53 -1.04 1.72
N ASN A 203 -6.81 -1.06 1.34
CA ASN A 203 -7.85 -0.26 2.01
C ASN A 203 -8.12 -0.75 3.43
N LEU A 204 -8.15 -2.08 3.66
CA LEU A 204 -8.25 -2.63 5.02
C LEU A 204 -7.06 -2.21 5.89
N ALA A 205 -5.86 -2.16 5.34
CA ALA A 205 -4.66 -1.70 6.04
C ALA A 205 -4.75 -0.22 6.43
N LEU A 206 -5.30 0.64 5.54
CA LEU A 206 -5.56 2.05 5.87
C LEU A 206 -6.55 2.19 7.02
N SER A 207 -7.67 1.47 6.95
CA SER A 207 -8.71 1.48 7.98
C SER A 207 -8.18 0.99 9.33
N ALA A 208 -7.44 -0.13 9.34
CA ALA A 208 -6.86 -0.71 10.55
C ALA A 208 -5.79 0.19 11.20
N GLY A 209 -4.94 0.82 10.38
CA GLY A 209 -3.91 1.73 10.84
C GLY A 209 -4.42 3.11 11.25
N GLY A 210 -5.61 3.52 10.78
CA GLY A 210 -6.15 4.86 10.95
C GLY A 210 -5.23 5.94 10.37
N VAL A 211 -4.47 5.62 9.33
CA VAL A 211 -3.45 6.51 8.75
C VAL A 211 -4.12 7.70 8.07
N ASP A 212 -5.21 7.50 7.34
CA ASP A 212 -5.92 8.57 6.63
C ASP A 212 -6.65 9.51 7.59
N SER A 213 -7.09 9.05 8.76
CA SER A 213 -7.69 9.93 9.77
C SER A 213 -6.71 10.98 10.29
N ILE A 214 -5.44 10.64 10.39
CA ILE A 214 -4.37 11.59 10.76
C ILE A 214 -4.07 12.53 9.60
N LEU A 215 -3.97 12.02 8.38
CA LEU A 215 -3.67 12.80 7.18
C LEU A 215 -4.82 13.77 6.85
N SER A 216 -6.07 13.31 6.97
CA SER A 216 -7.25 14.14 6.75
C SER A 216 -7.51 15.15 7.88
N ALA A 217 -7.14 14.82 9.13
CA ALA A 217 -7.16 15.78 10.22
C ALA A 217 -6.16 16.91 9.98
N TRP A 218 -4.98 16.60 9.48
CA TRP A 218 -3.98 17.60 9.12
C TRP A 218 -4.36 18.42 7.87
N ALA A 219 -4.98 17.80 6.88
CA ALA A 219 -5.49 18.51 5.70
C ALA A 219 -6.67 19.45 6.04
N ARG A 220 -7.51 19.07 7.00
CA ARG A 220 -8.64 19.91 7.47
C ARG A 220 -8.22 20.99 8.46
N LEU A 221 -7.17 20.75 9.25
CA LEU A 221 -6.63 21.77 10.14
C LEU A 221 -5.97 22.90 9.37
N GLY A 222 -5.76 22.74 8.02
CA GLY A 222 -5.14 23.74 7.18
C GLY A 222 -3.81 24.24 7.78
N LEU A 223 -2.89 24.71 6.98
CA LEU A 223 -1.94 25.71 7.48
C LEU A 223 -2.80 26.81 8.14
N PRO A 224 -2.48 27.25 9.36
CA PRO A 224 -3.22 28.34 9.99
C PRO A 224 -3.41 29.39 8.89
N ARG A 225 -4.67 29.70 8.54
CA ARG A 225 -4.92 30.91 7.75
C ARG A 225 -4.10 31.98 8.44
N GLU A 226 -3.34 32.72 7.68
CA GLU A 226 -2.69 33.93 8.16
C GLU A 226 -3.76 34.74 8.91
N SER A 227 -3.88 34.48 10.18
CA SER A 227 -4.60 35.39 11.05
C SER A 227 -3.72 36.61 11.12
N THR A 228 -4.26 37.77 10.84
CA THR A 228 -3.63 39.07 11.01
C THR A 228 -3.11 39.25 12.45
N ASP A 229 -3.54 38.43 13.39
CA ASP A 229 -2.95 38.24 14.72
C ASP A 229 -1.83 37.17 14.60
N LYS A 230 -0.60 37.64 14.57
CA LYS A 230 0.63 36.81 14.60
C LYS A 230 0.78 36.09 15.93
N ARG A 231 -0.04 35.08 16.21
CA ARG A 231 0.10 34.21 17.37
C ARG A 231 0.91 32.97 16.95
N ALA A 232 2.16 32.92 17.35
CA ALA A 232 2.99 31.73 17.21
C ALA A 232 2.79 30.82 18.43
N ALA A 233 2.44 29.54 18.19
CA ALA A 233 2.47 28.52 19.24
C ALA A 233 3.73 27.66 19.04
N VAL A 234 4.63 27.69 20.01
CA VAL A 234 5.81 26.81 20.01
C VAL A 234 5.47 25.58 20.84
N ILE A 235 5.44 24.41 20.17
CA ILE A 235 5.23 23.12 20.83
C ILE A 235 6.57 22.46 21.01
N PHE A 236 6.99 22.23 22.25
CA PHE A 236 8.23 21.54 22.56
C PHE A 236 7.98 20.31 23.44
N ASN A 237 8.90 19.36 23.38
CA ASN A 237 8.86 18.19 24.25
C ASN A 237 9.65 18.52 25.55
N PRO A 238 8.98 18.67 26.69
CA PRO A 238 9.63 19.08 27.94
C PRO A 238 10.70 18.10 28.42
N ALA A 239 10.60 16.81 28.05
CA ALA A 239 11.57 15.79 28.46
C ALA A 239 12.93 15.90 27.75
N LYS A 240 13.10 16.85 26.82
CA LYS A 240 14.38 17.08 26.11
C LYS A 240 15.12 18.33 26.56
N PHE A 241 14.59 19.07 27.53
CA PHE A 241 15.17 20.33 28.01
C PHE A 241 15.30 20.29 29.51
N ASP A 242 16.52 20.57 29.99
CA ASP A 242 16.80 20.59 31.42
C ASP A 242 16.25 21.86 32.11
N ASP A 243 16.07 22.95 31.35
CA ASP A 243 15.50 24.21 31.87
C ASP A 243 14.48 24.81 30.87
N LEU A 244 13.21 24.64 31.21
CA LEU A 244 12.08 25.18 30.45
C LEU A 244 11.96 26.71 30.57
N SER A 245 12.41 27.30 31.64
CA SER A 245 12.34 28.75 31.88
C SER A 245 13.30 29.51 30.98
N LEU A 246 14.48 28.96 30.75
CA LEU A 246 15.50 29.48 29.85
C LEU A 246 15.05 29.40 28.38
N LEU A 247 14.46 28.27 27.99
CA LEU A 247 13.90 28.08 26.64
C LEU A 247 12.79 29.08 26.36
N ARG A 248 11.86 29.27 27.32
CA ARG A 248 10.73 30.21 27.18
C ARG A 248 11.26 31.65 26.99
N ARG A 249 12.22 32.12 27.80
CA ARG A 249 12.81 33.44 27.64
C ARG A 249 13.49 33.65 26.30
N ARG A 250 14.16 32.61 25.78
CA ARG A 250 14.84 32.66 24.49
C ARG A 250 13.85 32.76 23.33
N VAL A 251 12.77 31.99 23.37
CA VAL A 251 11.67 32.06 22.36
C VAL A 251 10.97 33.42 22.44
N GLU A 252 10.65 33.92 23.63
CA GLU A 252 10.04 35.26 23.81
C GLU A 252 10.94 36.36 23.25
N ALA A 253 12.25 36.30 23.49
CA ALA A 253 13.22 37.27 22.97
C ALA A 253 13.32 37.23 21.42
N GLU A 254 13.34 36.04 20.82
CA GLU A 254 13.36 35.87 19.34
C GLU A 254 12.09 36.35 18.68
N VAL A 255 10.91 36.08 19.28
CA VAL A 255 9.61 36.53 18.77
C VAL A 255 9.43 38.04 18.87
N LEU A 256 10.02 38.69 19.89
CA LEU A 256 9.98 40.15 20.04
C LEU A 256 11.00 40.88 19.14
N ALA A 257 11.98 40.17 18.62
CA ALA A 257 13.00 40.71 17.72
C ALA A 257 12.62 40.58 16.21
N ALA A 258 11.59 39.80 15.89
CA ALA A 258 11.09 39.56 14.53
C ALA A 258 9.92 40.45 14.16
#